data_6f0b96f700db07dff2061b325e766574
#
_entry.id   6f0b96f700db07dff2061b325e766574
#
_cell.length_a   1.000
_cell.length_b   1.000
_cell.length_c   1.000
_cell.angle_alpha   90.00
_cell.angle_beta   90.00
_cell.angle_gamma   90.00
#
_symmetry.space_group_name_H-M   'P 1'
#
loop_
_entity.id
_entity.type
_entity.pdbx_description
1 polymer ?
#
loop_
_entity_poly.entity_id
_entity_poly.type
_entity_poly.pdbx_seq_one_letter_code
_entity_poly.pdbx_strand_id
1 'polypeptide(L)'
;MSQSRSEMRENSSQQPKKKRKGLKIFLIIVLILFIALGLFVWKIYSDVAGTTEKIHKDVKTEEVRDSSVDISKKDPFSILLLGVDTGDLGRTEQGRSDTMMVMTVNPNTDKATMVSIPRDTRTEIVGHGTTDKINHAYAFGGTSMSVNTVQNMLDIPIDYYVEVNMKGLQDIVDAVGGVQVTSPLTFSYEGYNFTEGESTSLDGKTALAYSRMRYDDPNGDYGRQERQRQVIQATLEKVASLSTISNYQDILGSLENNMQTSLEFNDMVKIFNNYRSAAGNIEQVQLEAEGTTIDGIYYGIVPDEEMSRVSGLLKEQLEIN
;
A
#
# COMPACT_ATOMS: atom_id res chain seq x y z
N MET A 1 47.59 -94.66 18.16
CA MET A 1 48.14 -93.49 18.90
C MET A 1 48.60 -92.48 17.88
N SER A 2 47.95 -91.44 17.64
CA SER A 2 48.44 -90.17 17.14
C SER A 2 47.28 -89.25 16.85
N GLN A 3 47.20 -88.18 17.55
CA GLN A 3 46.22 -87.13 17.43
C GLN A 3 46.50 -86.25 16.24
N SER A 4 45.45 -85.98 15.40
CA SER A 4 45.54 -84.93 14.41
C SER A 4 44.68 -83.78 14.91
N ARG A 5 45.33 -82.62 15.13
CA ARG A 5 44.73 -81.32 15.41
C ARG A 5 44.25 -80.72 14.08
N SER A 6 42.94 -80.69 13.91
CA SER A 6 42.34 -79.97 12.80
C SER A 6 42.31 -78.45 13.07
N GLU A 7 42.87 -77.72 12.20
CA GLU A 7 42.93 -76.26 12.21
C GLU A 7 41.51 -75.66 12.03
N MET A 8 41.07 -74.90 13.05
CA MET A 8 39.94 -74.01 12.91
C MET A 8 40.29 -72.82 12.07
N ARG A 9 39.84 -72.78 10.83
CA ARG A 9 39.89 -71.59 10.02
C ARG A 9 38.78 -70.63 10.47
N GLU A 10 39.20 -69.52 11.08
CA GLU A 10 38.34 -68.35 11.31
C GLU A 10 37.89 -67.76 9.96
N ASN A 11 36.61 -67.97 9.65
CA ASN A 11 35.99 -67.35 8.48
C ASN A 11 35.51 -65.95 8.89
N SER A 12 36.40 -64.95 8.82
CA SER A 12 36.04 -63.56 9.02
C SER A 12 35.19 -63.12 7.84
N SER A 13 33.87 -63.16 8.02
CA SER A 13 32.92 -62.58 7.10
C SER A 13 33.15 -61.05 6.99
N GLN A 14 33.86 -60.65 5.96
CA GLN A 14 33.93 -59.22 5.57
C GLN A 14 32.49 -58.81 5.13
N GLN A 15 31.76 -58.12 6.00
CA GLN A 15 30.54 -57.43 5.60
C GLN A 15 30.87 -56.40 4.49
N PRO A 16 30.17 -56.41 3.35
CA PRO A 16 30.39 -55.42 2.28
C PRO A 16 30.06 -54.06 2.81
N LYS A 17 31.03 -53.14 2.89
CA LYS A 17 30.83 -51.73 3.17
C LYS A 17 29.83 -51.18 2.16
N LYS A 18 28.53 -51.09 2.55
CA LYS A 18 27.48 -50.47 1.72
C LYS A 18 27.94 -49.09 1.27
N LYS A 19 28.08 -48.96 -0.03
CA LYS A 19 28.60 -47.77 -0.70
C LYS A 19 27.74 -46.54 -0.31
N ARG A 20 28.29 -45.62 0.48
CA ARG A 20 27.73 -44.30 0.82
C ARG A 20 27.56 -43.36 -0.39
N LYS A 21 27.57 -43.90 -1.63
CA LYS A 21 27.40 -43.13 -2.87
C LYS A 21 26.00 -42.50 -3.00
N GLY A 22 24.96 -43.24 -2.64
CA GLY A 22 23.58 -42.73 -2.68
C GLY A 22 23.34 -41.56 -1.71
N LEU A 23 23.90 -41.64 -0.47
CA LEU A 23 23.78 -40.54 0.47
C LEU A 23 24.53 -39.27 0.00
N LYS A 24 25.72 -39.43 -0.61
CA LYS A 24 26.44 -38.30 -1.18
C LYS A 24 25.69 -37.63 -2.35
N ILE A 25 25.10 -38.45 -3.23
CA ILE A 25 24.27 -37.94 -4.36
C ILE A 25 23.03 -37.22 -3.80
N PHE A 26 22.35 -37.78 -2.82
CA PHE A 26 21.21 -37.14 -2.16
C PHE A 26 21.58 -35.79 -1.53
N LEU A 27 22.70 -35.72 -0.79
CA LEU A 27 23.20 -34.48 -0.20
C LEU A 27 23.58 -33.42 -1.25
N ILE A 28 24.13 -33.85 -2.39
CA ILE A 28 24.45 -32.94 -3.50
C ILE A 28 23.16 -32.39 -4.12
N ILE A 29 22.13 -33.21 -4.34
CA ILE A 29 20.83 -32.78 -4.87
C ILE A 29 20.17 -31.79 -3.89
N VAL A 30 20.17 -32.08 -2.61
CA VAL A 30 19.63 -31.19 -1.58
C VAL A 30 20.38 -29.86 -1.57
N LEU A 31 21.72 -29.87 -1.67
CA LEU A 31 22.53 -28.66 -1.75
C LEU A 31 22.21 -27.84 -3.00
N ILE A 32 22.05 -28.48 -4.15
CA ILE A 32 21.67 -27.80 -5.41
C ILE A 32 20.30 -27.17 -5.28
N LEU A 33 19.31 -27.85 -4.65
CA LEU A 33 17.99 -27.30 -4.40
C LEU A 33 18.03 -26.07 -3.46
N PHE A 34 18.86 -26.11 -2.41
CA PHE A 34 19.06 -24.96 -1.52
C PHE A 34 19.73 -23.79 -2.24
N ILE A 35 20.72 -24.05 -3.10
CA ILE A 35 21.36 -23.01 -3.92
C ILE A 35 20.34 -22.41 -4.91
N ALA A 36 19.57 -23.25 -5.60
CA ALA A 36 18.54 -22.80 -6.53
C ALA A 36 17.47 -21.95 -5.83
N LEU A 37 17.02 -22.39 -4.64
CA LEU A 37 16.09 -21.61 -3.82
C LEU A 37 16.69 -20.29 -3.37
N GLY A 38 17.95 -20.30 -2.93
CA GLY A 38 18.67 -19.07 -2.54
C GLY A 38 18.82 -18.08 -3.70
N LEU A 39 19.15 -18.56 -4.90
CA LEU A 39 19.23 -17.74 -6.11
C LEU A 39 17.85 -17.20 -6.53
N PHE A 40 16.80 -18.00 -6.39
CA PHE A 40 15.43 -17.59 -6.67
C PHE A 40 14.97 -16.48 -5.72
N VAL A 41 15.17 -16.66 -4.41
CA VAL A 41 14.86 -15.64 -3.41
C VAL A 41 15.68 -14.36 -3.63
N TRP A 42 16.98 -14.52 -3.93
CA TRP A 42 17.85 -13.38 -4.24
C TRP A 42 17.37 -12.61 -5.48
N LYS A 43 16.94 -13.34 -6.52
CA LYS A 43 16.39 -12.72 -7.74
C LYS A 43 15.12 -11.91 -7.44
N ILE A 44 14.16 -12.50 -6.69
CA ILE A 44 12.95 -11.78 -6.28
C ILE A 44 13.32 -10.50 -5.50
N TYR A 45 14.21 -10.63 -4.52
CA TYR A 45 14.67 -9.49 -3.73
C TYR A 45 15.29 -8.40 -4.60
N SER A 46 16.17 -8.78 -5.55
CA SER A 46 16.83 -7.86 -6.46
C SER A 46 15.84 -7.15 -7.41
N ASP A 47 14.88 -7.90 -7.96
CA ASP A 47 13.86 -7.35 -8.87
C ASP A 47 12.96 -6.34 -8.13
N VAL A 48 12.51 -6.68 -6.91
CA VAL A 48 11.69 -5.78 -6.08
C VAL A 48 12.48 -4.53 -5.67
N ALA A 49 13.72 -4.69 -5.21
CA ALA A 49 14.58 -3.56 -4.84
C ALA A 49 14.82 -2.61 -6.03
N GLY A 50 15.08 -3.16 -7.22
CA GLY A 50 15.29 -2.37 -8.44
C GLY A 50 14.04 -1.60 -8.88
N THR A 51 12.84 -2.18 -8.72
CA THR A 51 11.60 -1.46 -9.02
C THR A 51 11.33 -0.37 -8.00
N THR A 52 11.55 -0.65 -6.72
CA THR A 52 11.36 0.38 -5.68
C THR A 52 12.28 1.57 -5.90
N GLU A 53 13.53 1.35 -6.33
CA GLU A 53 14.45 2.44 -6.68
C GLU A 53 13.91 3.31 -7.83
N LYS A 54 13.18 2.74 -8.80
CA LYS A 54 12.59 3.49 -9.91
C LYS A 54 11.34 4.29 -9.53
N ILE A 55 10.52 3.76 -8.63
CA ILE A 55 9.31 4.44 -8.13
C ILE A 55 9.61 5.38 -6.96
N HIS A 56 10.78 5.23 -6.34
CA HIS A 56 11.21 6.11 -5.26
C HIS A 56 11.52 7.51 -5.79
N LYS A 57 10.91 8.50 -5.17
CA LYS A 57 11.13 9.90 -5.50
C LYS A 57 11.01 10.76 -4.25
N ASP A 58 12.12 11.35 -3.87
CA ASP A 58 12.11 12.37 -2.83
C ASP A 58 11.43 13.64 -3.33
N VAL A 59 10.58 14.20 -2.50
CA VAL A 59 9.98 15.50 -2.72
C VAL A 59 10.38 16.44 -1.58
N LYS A 60 10.57 17.71 -1.90
CA LYS A 60 10.86 18.71 -0.88
C LYS A 60 9.58 19.00 -0.11
N THR A 61 9.57 18.65 1.16
CA THR A 61 8.49 18.93 2.10
C THR A 61 9.01 19.77 3.26
N GLU A 62 8.12 20.48 3.92
CA GLU A 62 8.43 21.19 5.16
C GLU A 62 8.59 20.14 6.28
N GLU A 63 9.66 20.26 7.06
CA GLU A 63 9.87 19.40 8.23
C GLU A 63 8.95 19.88 9.35
N VAL A 64 7.96 19.07 9.70
CA VAL A 64 6.97 19.36 10.76
C VAL A 64 7.29 18.57 12.04
N ARG A 65 8.06 17.47 11.94
CA ARG A 65 8.53 16.70 13.10
C ARG A 65 9.87 17.22 13.63
N ASP A 66 10.04 17.14 14.94
CA ASP A 66 11.34 17.41 15.59
C ASP A 66 12.41 16.34 15.28
N SER A 67 11.99 15.13 14.89
CA SER A 67 12.87 14.03 14.51
C SER A 67 12.22 13.14 13.44
N SER A 68 13.03 12.60 12.54
CA SER A 68 12.55 11.63 11.54
C SER A 68 12.04 10.35 12.19
N VAL A 69 11.02 9.73 11.54
CA VAL A 69 10.45 8.44 11.95
C VAL A 69 11.48 7.32 11.82
N ASP A 70 11.62 6.49 12.84
CA ASP A 70 12.42 5.28 12.81
C ASP A 70 11.51 4.03 12.76
N ILE A 71 11.25 3.54 11.54
CA ILE A 71 10.45 2.33 11.31
C ILE A 71 11.02 1.11 12.03
N SER A 72 12.35 1.07 12.29
CA SER A 72 12.98 -0.05 13.01
C SER A 72 12.64 -0.04 14.49
N LYS A 73 12.36 1.13 15.07
CA LYS A 73 11.90 1.30 16.45
C LYS A 73 10.38 1.15 16.61
N LYS A 74 9.68 0.95 15.50
CA LYS A 74 8.22 0.89 15.45
C LYS A 74 7.55 2.22 15.82
N ASP A 75 8.15 3.34 15.41
CA ASP A 75 7.51 4.64 15.59
C ASP A 75 6.21 4.71 14.78
N PRO A 76 5.13 5.28 15.32
CA PRO A 76 3.94 5.58 14.52
C PRO A 76 4.28 6.56 13.39
N PHE A 77 3.66 6.37 12.22
CA PHE A 77 3.93 7.21 11.05
C PHE A 77 2.66 7.51 10.26
N SER A 78 2.77 8.53 9.41
CA SER A 78 1.71 8.96 8.49
C SER A 78 2.11 8.79 7.03
N ILE A 79 1.11 8.47 6.19
CA ILE A 79 1.25 8.39 4.73
C ILE A 79 0.15 9.22 4.09
N LEU A 80 0.50 10.08 3.12
CA LEU A 80 -0.46 10.68 2.21
C LEU A 80 -0.63 9.81 0.97
N LEU A 81 -1.84 9.33 0.75
CA LEU A 81 -2.23 8.57 -0.43
C LEU A 81 -2.88 9.52 -1.45
N LEU A 82 -2.32 9.60 -2.65
CA LEU A 82 -2.78 10.44 -3.74
C LEU A 82 -3.20 9.57 -4.94
N GLY A 83 -4.47 9.64 -5.30
CA GLY A 83 -4.97 9.11 -6.57
C GLY A 83 -5.00 10.22 -7.61
N VAL A 84 -4.20 10.10 -8.67
CA VAL A 84 -4.03 11.16 -9.69
C VAL A 84 -4.57 10.74 -11.04
N ASP A 85 -5.06 11.71 -11.81
CA ASP A 85 -5.57 11.50 -13.17
C ASP A 85 -4.51 11.81 -14.26
N THR A 86 -3.24 11.92 -13.86
CA THR A 86 -2.11 12.16 -14.77
C THR A 86 -1.83 10.90 -15.59
N GLY A 87 -1.64 11.06 -16.89
CA GLY A 87 -1.36 9.96 -17.82
C GLY A 87 -2.60 9.22 -18.33
N ASP A 88 -3.80 9.56 -17.87
CA ASP A 88 -5.06 8.95 -18.29
C ASP A 88 -5.71 9.67 -19.46
N LEU A 89 -6.44 8.92 -20.30
CA LEU A 89 -7.18 9.46 -21.47
C LEU A 89 -6.31 10.30 -22.40
N GLY A 90 -5.00 10.02 -22.48
CA GLY A 90 -4.06 10.76 -23.32
C GLY A 90 -3.62 12.11 -22.76
N ARG A 91 -3.87 12.40 -21.49
CA ARG A 91 -3.35 13.59 -20.81
C ARG A 91 -1.85 13.47 -20.59
N THR A 92 -1.09 14.40 -21.14
CA THR A 92 0.35 14.52 -20.94
C THR A 92 0.71 15.58 -19.89
N GLU A 93 -0.27 16.43 -19.52
CA GLU A 93 -0.10 17.48 -18.53
C GLU A 93 -0.38 16.95 -17.11
N GLN A 94 0.20 17.62 -16.12
CA GLN A 94 -0.05 17.34 -14.72
C GLN A 94 -1.53 17.52 -14.40
N GLY A 95 -2.19 16.46 -13.94
CA GLY A 95 -3.59 16.42 -13.62
C GLY A 95 -3.90 16.96 -12.22
N ARG A 96 -4.91 16.41 -11.59
CA ARG A 96 -5.32 16.70 -10.21
C ARG A 96 -5.26 15.43 -9.35
N SER A 97 -5.16 15.63 -8.05
CA SER A 97 -5.37 14.55 -7.10
C SER A 97 -6.87 14.45 -6.76
N ASP A 98 -7.57 13.53 -7.44
CA ASP A 98 -9.00 13.33 -7.22
C ASP A 98 -9.33 12.43 -6.04
N THR A 99 -8.33 11.74 -5.50
CA THR A 99 -8.37 10.99 -4.26
C THR A 99 -7.24 11.48 -3.36
N MET A 100 -7.59 11.88 -2.15
CA MET A 100 -6.65 12.32 -1.13
C MET A 100 -7.02 11.65 0.19
N MET A 101 -6.11 10.86 0.76
CA MET A 101 -6.31 10.20 2.04
C MET A 101 -5.05 10.28 2.87
N VAL A 102 -5.21 10.56 4.16
CA VAL A 102 -4.13 10.41 5.13
C VAL A 102 -4.35 9.11 5.89
N MET A 103 -3.34 8.29 5.94
CA MET A 103 -3.32 7.10 6.77
C MET A 103 -2.24 7.22 7.84
N THR A 104 -2.64 7.07 9.11
CA THR A 104 -1.70 6.92 10.24
C THR A 104 -1.63 5.45 10.62
N VAL A 105 -0.44 4.96 10.93
CA VAL A 105 -0.22 3.57 11.33
C VAL A 105 0.53 3.55 12.66
N ASN A 106 -0.11 2.97 13.67
CA ASN A 106 0.45 2.84 15.00
C ASN A 106 0.62 1.36 15.37
N PRO A 107 1.85 0.85 15.39
CA PRO A 107 2.13 -0.55 15.74
C PRO A 107 2.03 -0.82 17.24
N ASN A 108 2.02 0.21 18.11
CA ASN A 108 1.88 0.06 19.56
C ASN A 108 0.45 -0.31 19.94
N THR A 109 -0.51 0.12 19.13
CA THR A 109 -1.96 -0.17 19.29
C THR A 109 -2.47 -1.18 18.27
N ASP A 110 -1.62 -1.65 17.33
CA ASP A 110 -2.02 -2.48 16.18
C ASP A 110 -3.19 -1.87 15.40
N LYS A 111 -3.19 -0.56 15.22
CA LYS A 111 -4.28 0.19 14.58
C LYS A 111 -3.75 1.09 13.47
N ALA A 112 -4.53 1.19 12.40
CA ALA A 112 -4.37 2.23 11.40
C ALA A 112 -5.66 3.08 11.34
N THR A 113 -5.52 4.37 11.03
CA THR A 113 -6.65 5.26 10.79
C THR A 113 -6.51 5.86 9.40
N MET A 114 -7.55 5.74 8.59
CA MET A 114 -7.59 6.25 7.22
C MET A 114 -8.63 7.36 7.12
N VAL A 115 -8.16 8.59 6.86
CA VAL A 115 -9.01 9.78 6.72
C VAL A 115 -9.08 10.19 5.26
N SER A 116 -10.29 10.22 4.68
CA SER A 116 -10.51 10.79 3.35
C SER A 116 -10.69 12.30 3.44
N ILE A 117 -9.99 13.04 2.60
CA ILE A 117 -10.08 14.50 2.45
C ILE A 117 -10.88 14.79 1.18
N PRO A 118 -12.03 15.49 1.26
CA PRO A 118 -12.78 15.89 0.08
C PRO A 118 -11.92 16.78 -0.84
N ARG A 119 -11.81 16.43 -2.11
CA ARG A 119 -10.97 17.15 -3.07
C ARG A 119 -11.32 18.63 -3.25
N ASP A 120 -12.58 18.98 -2.97
CA ASP A 120 -13.10 20.36 -3.09
C ASP A 120 -12.93 21.16 -1.78
N THR A 121 -12.25 20.60 -0.76
CA THR A 121 -11.96 21.29 0.52
C THR A 121 -11.20 22.58 0.25
N ARG A 122 -11.75 23.70 0.77
CA ARG A 122 -11.14 25.03 0.64
C ARG A 122 -10.07 25.22 1.71
N THR A 123 -8.84 25.41 1.30
CA THR A 123 -7.71 25.61 2.20
C THR A 123 -6.66 26.52 1.56
N GLU A 124 -5.73 27.05 2.35
CA GLU A 124 -4.53 27.68 1.86
C GLU A 124 -3.66 26.66 1.10
N ILE A 125 -3.26 26.98 -0.12
CA ILE A 125 -2.33 26.17 -0.90
C ILE A 125 -0.91 26.61 -0.57
N VAL A 126 -0.23 25.84 0.26
CA VAL A 126 1.10 26.15 0.77
C VAL A 126 2.11 26.23 -0.35
N GLY A 127 2.82 27.38 -0.42
CA GLY A 127 3.80 27.63 -1.46
C GLY A 127 3.22 28.24 -2.74
N HIS A 128 1.89 28.33 -2.90
CA HIS A 128 1.24 29.01 -4.04
C HIS A 128 0.68 30.38 -3.66
N GLY A 129 0.42 30.63 -2.36
CA GLY A 129 -0.06 31.92 -1.86
C GLY A 129 -1.53 32.22 -2.16
N THR A 130 -2.34 31.19 -2.42
CA THR A 130 -3.78 31.29 -2.69
C THR A 130 -4.57 30.36 -1.78
N THR A 131 -5.84 30.71 -1.55
CA THR A 131 -6.80 29.82 -0.93
C THR A 131 -7.69 29.23 -2.04
N ASP A 132 -7.66 27.91 -2.21
CA ASP A 132 -8.38 27.22 -3.30
C ASP A 132 -8.78 25.79 -2.84
N LYS A 133 -9.31 24.98 -3.78
CA LYS A 133 -9.57 23.55 -3.56
C LYS A 133 -8.26 22.82 -3.30
N ILE A 134 -8.24 21.96 -2.30
CA ILE A 134 -7.03 21.23 -1.90
C ILE A 134 -6.42 20.42 -3.03
N ASN A 135 -7.22 19.84 -3.93
CA ASN A 135 -6.71 19.07 -5.07
C ASN A 135 -5.99 19.91 -6.12
N HIS A 136 -6.11 21.26 -6.10
CA HIS A 136 -5.33 22.17 -6.93
C HIS A 136 -3.86 22.26 -6.48
N ALA A 137 -3.54 21.91 -5.22
CA ALA A 137 -2.16 21.81 -4.76
C ALA A 137 -1.33 20.88 -5.67
N TYR A 138 -1.91 19.73 -6.05
CA TYR A 138 -1.25 18.81 -6.97
C TYR A 138 -1.06 19.43 -8.36
N ALA A 139 -2.07 20.10 -8.90
CA ALA A 139 -2.00 20.74 -10.20
C ALA A 139 -0.97 21.87 -10.27
N PHE A 140 -0.76 22.60 -9.17
CA PHE A 140 0.17 23.74 -9.11
C PHE A 140 1.61 23.31 -8.83
N GLY A 141 1.83 22.36 -7.91
CA GLY A 141 3.17 22.00 -7.46
C GLY A 141 3.39 20.50 -7.20
N GLY A 142 2.51 19.64 -7.71
CA GLY A 142 2.62 18.19 -7.60
C GLY A 142 2.53 17.70 -6.17
N THR A 143 3.13 16.53 -5.93
CA THR A 143 3.13 15.83 -4.65
C THR A 143 3.68 16.69 -3.51
N SER A 144 4.79 17.43 -3.75
CA SER A 144 5.41 18.29 -2.73
C SER A 144 4.42 19.32 -2.18
N MET A 145 3.73 20.04 -3.05
CA MET A 145 2.75 21.03 -2.64
C MET A 145 1.52 20.40 -1.99
N SER A 146 1.09 19.24 -2.47
CA SER A 146 0.00 18.48 -1.83
C SER A 146 0.34 18.04 -0.40
N VAL A 147 1.55 17.52 -0.18
CA VAL A 147 2.03 17.12 1.15
C VAL A 147 2.05 18.33 2.09
N ASN A 148 2.71 19.43 1.70
CA ASN A 148 2.79 20.63 2.54
C ASN A 148 1.42 21.23 2.84
N THR A 149 0.51 21.24 1.85
CA THR A 149 -0.85 21.74 2.05
C THR A 149 -1.66 20.87 3.03
N VAL A 150 -1.54 19.54 2.95
CA VAL A 150 -2.21 18.63 3.87
C VAL A 150 -1.62 18.73 5.27
N GLN A 151 -0.29 18.79 5.41
CA GLN A 151 0.39 19.01 6.69
C GLN A 151 -0.12 20.29 7.38
N ASN A 152 -0.14 21.39 6.65
CA ASN A 152 -0.61 22.66 7.17
C ASN A 152 -2.10 22.64 7.55
N MET A 153 -2.94 22.03 6.71
CA MET A 153 -4.39 21.96 6.96
C MET A 153 -4.74 21.12 8.18
N LEU A 154 -4.12 19.94 8.33
CA LEU A 154 -4.43 18.98 9.40
C LEU A 154 -3.56 19.17 10.64
N ASP A 155 -2.55 20.04 10.58
CA ASP A 155 -1.57 20.28 11.67
C ASP A 155 -0.92 18.97 12.14
N ILE A 156 -0.47 18.14 11.20
CA ILE A 156 0.23 16.86 11.44
C ILE A 156 1.40 16.72 10.47
N PRO A 157 2.48 16.02 10.83
CA PRO A 157 3.49 15.63 9.87
C PRO A 157 2.95 14.60 8.86
N ILE A 158 3.43 14.65 7.63
CA ILE A 158 3.28 13.59 6.63
C ILE A 158 4.67 13.00 6.36
N ASP A 159 4.92 11.82 6.91
CA ASP A 159 6.24 11.18 6.88
C ASP A 159 6.54 10.57 5.51
N TYR A 160 5.52 9.99 4.87
CA TYR A 160 5.63 9.35 3.57
C TYR A 160 4.49 9.74 2.65
N TYR A 161 4.67 9.50 1.36
CA TYR A 161 3.57 9.58 0.40
C TYR A 161 3.57 8.38 -0.54
N VAL A 162 2.40 8.10 -1.09
CA VAL A 162 2.17 7.17 -2.18
C VAL A 162 1.26 7.85 -3.19
N GLU A 163 1.74 8.00 -4.41
CA GLU A 163 0.99 8.52 -5.54
C GLU A 163 0.74 7.40 -6.53
N VAL A 164 -0.51 7.23 -6.95
CA VAL A 164 -0.93 6.16 -7.87
C VAL A 164 -1.88 6.74 -8.90
N ASN A 165 -1.64 6.46 -10.19
CA ASN A 165 -2.60 6.78 -11.23
C ASN A 165 -3.66 5.66 -11.37
N MET A 166 -4.68 5.87 -12.23
CA MET A 166 -5.77 4.92 -12.42
C MET A 166 -5.29 3.53 -12.90
N LYS A 167 -4.27 3.51 -13.77
CA LYS A 167 -3.67 2.26 -14.23
C LYS A 167 -2.96 1.52 -13.11
N GLY A 168 -2.22 2.24 -12.25
CA GLY A 168 -1.56 1.68 -11.08
C GLY A 168 -2.54 1.04 -10.10
N LEU A 169 -3.70 1.65 -9.86
CA LEU A 169 -4.74 1.04 -9.03
C LEU A 169 -5.21 -0.30 -9.61
N GLN A 170 -5.50 -0.35 -10.93
CA GLN A 170 -5.89 -1.59 -11.59
C GLN A 170 -4.82 -2.66 -11.40
N ASP A 171 -3.57 -2.30 -11.69
CA ASP A 171 -2.44 -3.23 -11.66
C ASP A 171 -2.19 -3.76 -10.24
N ILE A 172 -2.28 -2.90 -9.21
CA ILE A 172 -2.15 -3.31 -7.81
C ILE A 172 -3.25 -4.33 -7.43
N VAL A 173 -4.50 -4.06 -7.79
CA VAL A 173 -5.62 -4.97 -7.49
C VAL A 173 -5.47 -6.30 -8.22
N ASP A 174 -5.11 -6.30 -9.51
CA ASP A 174 -4.87 -7.51 -10.28
C ASP A 174 -3.71 -8.33 -9.71
N ALA A 175 -2.71 -7.63 -9.25
CA ALA A 175 -1.48 -8.12 -8.66
C ALA A 175 -1.70 -8.95 -7.40
N VAL A 176 -2.58 -8.50 -6.53
CA VAL A 176 -2.93 -9.23 -5.31
C VAL A 176 -3.95 -10.34 -5.57
N GLY A 177 -4.33 -10.56 -6.85
CA GLY A 177 -5.30 -11.57 -7.27
C GLY A 177 -6.76 -11.14 -7.05
N GLY A 178 -7.03 -9.84 -7.12
CA GLY A 178 -8.33 -9.25 -6.87
C GLY A 178 -8.64 -9.05 -5.39
N VAL A 179 -9.65 -8.23 -5.12
CA VAL A 179 -10.12 -7.89 -3.77
C VAL A 179 -11.60 -8.18 -3.61
N GLN A 180 -12.06 -8.34 -2.38
CA GLN A 180 -13.48 -8.47 -2.07
C GLN A 180 -13.98 -7.25 -1.32
N VAL A 181 -15.12 -6.72 -1.77
CA VAL A 181 -15.81 -5.60 -1.11
C VAL A 181 -17.29 -5.91 -0.94
N THR A 182 -17.93 -5.31 0.05
CA THR A 182 -19.39 -5.34 0.20
C THR A 182 -19.93 -3.98 -0.20
N SER A 183 -20.72 -3.92 -1.27
CA SER A 183 -21.23 -2.65 -1.79
C SER A 183 -22.22 -2.01 -0.83
N PRO A 184 -22.06 -0.71 -0.47
CA PRO A 184 -23.02 0.00 0.36
C PRO A 184 -24.26 0.47 -0.42
N LEU A 185 -24.27 0.29 -1.75
CA LEU A 185 -25.28 0.79 -2.65
C LEU A 185 -25.48 -0.14 -3.85
N THR A 186 -26.70 -0.24 -4.35
CA THR A 186 -26.97 -0.88 -5.64
C THR A 186 -26.81 0.13 -6.77
N PHE A 187 -25.88 -0.14 -7.71
CA PHE A 187 -25.62 0.72 -8.87
C PHE A 187 -25.01 -0.03 -10.04
N SER A 188 -25.03 0.61 -11.21
CA SER A 188 -24.34 0.16 -12.42
C SER A 188 -23.39 1.24 -12.90
N TYR A 189 -22.14 0.87 -13.26
CA TYR A 189 -21.17 1.82 -13.77
C TYR A 189 -20.20 1.14 -14.74
N GLU A 190 -19.94 1.77 -15.89
CA GLU A 190 -19.06 1.25 -16.95
C GLU A 190 -19.37 -0.20 -17.36
N GLY A 191 -20.65 -0.62 -17.31
CA GLY A 191 -21.09 -1.96 -17.69
C GLY A 191 -21.00 -3.02 -16.59
N TYR A 192 -20.57 -2.65 -15.39
CA TYR A 192 -20.54 -3.49 -14.20
C TYR A 192 -21.73 -3.19 -13.28
N ASN A 193 -22.23 -4.22 -12.58
CA ASN A 193 -23.34 -4.11 -11.65
C ASN A 193 -22.87 -4.48 -10.25
N PHE A 194 -23.28 -3.70 -9.28
CA PHE A 194 -22.98 -3.88 -7.86
C PHE A 194 -24.30 -3.84 -7.08
N THR A 195 -24.47 -4.79 -6.16
CA THR A 195 -25.71 -4.92 -5.36
C THR A 195 -25.39 -4.59 -3.91
N GLU A 196 -26.23 -3.75 -3.29
CA GLU A 196 -26.11 -3.39 -1.88
C GLU A 196 -26.10 -4.64 -0.98
N GLY A 197 -25.17 -4.67 -0.02
CA GLY A 197 -24.99 -5.76 0.93
C GLY A 197 -24.39 -7.05 0.35
N GLU A 198 -24.15 -7.12 -0.98
CA GLU A 198 -23.54 -8.28 -1.61
C GLU A 198 -22.00 -8.16 -1.62
N SER A 199 -21.33 -9.26 -1.23
CA SER A 199 -19.89 -9.36 -1.32
C SER A 199 -19.48 -9.69 -2.75
N THR A 200 -18.76 -8.77 -3.39
CA THR A 200 -18.33 -8.86 -4.80
C THR A 200 -16.82 -8.96 -4.90
N SER A 201 -16.34 -9.91 -5.72
CA SER A 201 -14.93 -9.99 -6.08
C SER A 201 -14.62 -9.02 -7.22
N LEU A 202 -13.64 -8.15 -7.01
CA LEU A 202 -13.21 -7.14 -7.97
C LEU A 202 -11.83 -7.49 -8.51
N ASP A 203 -11.67 -7.49 -9.83
CA ASP A 203 -10.38 -7.35 -10.51
C ASP A 203 -10.01 -5.88 -10.65
N GLY A 204 -8.88 -5.56 -11.26
CA GLY A 204 -8.42 -4.18 -11.38
C GLY A 204 -9.40 -3.27 -12.13
N LYS A 205 -10.04 -3.77 -13.20
CA LYS A 205 -11.01 -2.97 -13.98
C LYS A 205 -12.31 -2.72 -13.20
N THR A 206 -12.83 -3.75 -12.58
CA THR A 206 -14.04 -3.64 -11.76
C THR A 206 -13.82 -2.82 -10.51
N ALA A 207 -12.63 -2.90 -9.88
CA ALA A 207 -12.25 -2.06 -8.76
C ALA A 207 -12.16 -0.57 -9.14
N LEU A 208 -11.60 -0.28 -10.31
CA LEU A 208 -11.58 1.09 -10.82
C LEU A 208 -12.99 1.61 -11.08
N ALA A 209 -13.85 0.85 -11.77
CA ALA A 209 -15.24 1.21 -12.00
C ALA A 209 -16.00 1.44 -10.69
N TYR A 210 -15.85 0.51 -9.71
CA TYR A 210 -16.46 0.62 -8.39
C TYR A 210 -16.06 1.90 -7.64
N SER A 211 -14.79 2.26 -7.71
CA SER A 211 -14.22 3.43 -7.01
C SER A 211 -14.50 4.77 -7.71
N ARG A 212 -14.96 4.79 -8.97
CA ARG A 212 -15.16 6.02 -9.74
C ARG A 212 -16.62 6.52 -9.79
N MET A 213 -17.60 5.63 -9.62
CA MET A 213 -19.01 6.02 -9.66
C MET A 213 -19.29 7.12 -8.61
N ARG A 214 -20.03 8.14 -9.01
CA ARG A 214 -20.34 9.30 -8.16
C ARG A 214 -21.76 9.83 -8.36
N TYR A 215 -22.20 9.95 -9.61
CA TYR A 215 -23.41 10.71 -9.95
C TYR A 215 -24.70 10.04 -9.49
N ASP A 216 -24.73 8.71 -9.44
CA ASP A 216 -25.90 7.93 -9.01
C ASP A 216 -25.85 7.61 -7.50
N ASP A 217 -24.86 8.14 -6.77
CA ASP A 217 -24.73 7.96 -5.33
C ASP A 217 -25.50 9.07 -4.60
N PRO A 218 -26.45 8.75 -3.71
CA PRO A 218 -27.15 9.74 -2.91
C PRO A 218 -26.22 10.56 -2.01
N ASN A 219 -25.05 9.98 -1.62
CA ASN A 219 -24.02 10.66 -0.85
C ASN A 219 -22.98 11.38 -1.74
N GLY A 220 -23.13 11.31 -3.07
CA GLY A 220 -22.28 12.00 -4.02
C GLY A 220 -20.80 11.66 -3.89
N ASP A 221 -19.98 12.66 -3.63
CA ASP A 221 -18.52 12.48 -3.50
C ASP A 221 -18.12 11.69 -2.25
N TYR A 222 -18.85 11.78 -1.16
CA TYR A 222 -18.60 11.03 0.08
C TYR A 222 -18.79 9.53 -0.12
N GLY A 223 -19.85 9.10 -0.83
CA GLY A 223 -20.05 7.70 -1.15
C GLY A 223 -18.95 7.15 -2.08
N ARG A 224 -18.45 7.98 -3.04
CA ARG A 224 -17.29 7.61 -3.82
C ARG A 224 -16.05 7.40 -2.94
N GLN A 225 -15.77 8.31 -2.02
CA GLN A 225 -14.65 8.20 -1.08
C GLN A 225 -14.75 6.96 -0.18
N GLU A 226 -15.95 6.60 0.25
CA GLU A 226 -16.21 5.36 1.01
C GLU A 226 -15.79 4.13 0.19
N ARG A 227 -16.24 4.03 -1.07
CA ARG A 227 -15.85 2.92 -1.94
C ARG A 227 -14.35 2.88 -2.24
N GLN A 228 -13.70 4.04 -2.37
CA GLN A 228 -12.24 4.13 -2.50
C GLN A 228 -11.54 3.57 -1.26
N ARG A 229 -12.00 3.94 -0.05
CA ARG A 229 -11.46 3.37 1.20
C ARG A 229 -11.64 1.86 1.27
N GLN A 230 -12.79 1.34 0.87
CA GLN A 230 -13.06 -0.11 0.84
C GLN A 230 -12.07 -0.85 -0.07
N VAL A 231 -11.81 -0.34 -1.28
CA VAL A 231 -10.85 -0.95 -2.22
C VAL A 231 -9.43 -0.92 -1.63
N ILE A 232 -9.00 0.22 -1.07
CA ILE A 232 -7.68 0.36 -0.45
C ILE A 232 -7.55 -0.59 0.75
N GLN A 233 -8.52 -0.61 1.65
CA GLN A 233 -8.51 -1.50 2.81
C GLN A 233 -8.43 -2.97 2.38
N ALA A 234 -9.30 -3.42 1.48
CA ALA A 234 -9.31 -4.79 0.99
C ALA A 234 -7.98 -5.17 0.31
N THR A 235 -7.33 -4.21 -0.38
CA THR A 235 -6.01 -4.40 -0.97
C THR A 235 -4.94 -4.57 0.11
N LEU A 236 -4.93 -3.72 1.14
CA LEU A 236 -3.98 -3.80 2.25
C LEU A 236 -4.13 -5.10 3.04
N GLU A 237 -5.35 -5.52 3.36
CA GLU A 237 -5.65 -6.79 4.01
C GLU A 237 -5.16 -7.98 3.17
N LYS A 238 -5.37 -7.91 1.85
CA LYS A 238 -4.91 -8.96 0.93
C LYS A 238 -3.39 -9.04 0.90
N VAL A 239 -2.69 -7.90 0.78
CA VAL A 239 -1.22 -7.83 0.85
C VAL A 239 -0.71 -8.39 2.18
N ALA A 240 -1.31 -7.99 3.30
CA ALA A 240 -0.92 -8.47 4.63
C ALA A 240 -1.11 -9.98 4.81
N SER A 241 -2.04 -10.60 4.08
CA SER A 241 -2.33 -12.04 4.12
C SER A 241 -1.45 -12.88 3.20
N LEU A 242 -0.75 -12.27 2.21
CA LEU A 242 0.03 -13.00 1.23
C LEU A 242 1.29 -13.58 1.84
N SER A 243 1.48 -14.90 1.68
CA SER A 243 2.74 -15.60 1.98
C SER A 243 3.68 -15.67 0.78
N THR A 244 3.13 -15.56 -0.45
CA THR A 244 3.90 -15.64 -1.70
C THR A 244 3.12 -14.97 -2.82
N ILE A 245 3.75 -14.05 -3.54
CA ILE A 245 3.18 -13.40 -4.72
C ILE A 245 3.70 -14.14 -5.95
N SER A 246 2.82 -14.87 -6.66
CA SER A 246 3.20 -15.68 -7.83
C SER A 246 3.56 -14.87 -9.07
N ASN A 247 2.96 -13.67 -9.24
CA ASN A 247 3.11 -12.84 -10.45
C ASN A 247 3.81 -11.49 -10.15
N TYR A 248 4.73 -11.49 -9.18
CA TYR A 248 5.38 -10.25 -8.72
C TYR A 248 6.07 -9.45 -9.83
N GLN A 249 6.57 -10.10 -10.88
CA GLN A 249 7.28 -9.41 -11.98
C GLN A 249 6.36 -8.52 -12.81
N ASP A 250 5.14 -8.99 -13.10
CA ASP A 250 4.14 -8.20 -13.84
C ASP A 250 3.69 -6.99 -12.99
N ILE A 251 3.55 -7.21 -11.69
CA ILE A 251 3.26 -6.17 -10.71
C ILE A 251 4.33 -5.09 -10.72
N LEU A 252 5.59 -5.49 -10.57
CA LEU A 252 6.71 -4.56 -10.51
C LEU A 252 6.80 -3.72 -11.79
N GLY A 253 6.65 -4.37 -12.96
CA GLY A 253 6.66 -3.67 -14.25
C GLY A 253 5.54 -2.63 -14.41
N SER A 254 4.36 -2.90 -13.85
CA SER A 254 3.24 -1.97 -13.86
C SER A 254 3.42 -0.79 -12.89
N LEU A 255 4.01 -1.05 -11.72
CA LEU A 255 4.25 -0.02 -10.71
C LEU A 255 5.29 1.02 -11.18
N GLU A 256 6.34 0.61 -11.90
CA GLU A 256 7.42 1.50 -12.37
C GLU A 256 6.91 2.77 -13.08
N ASN A 257 5.78 2.69 -13.81
CA ASN A 257 5.25 3.79 -14.61
C ASN A 257 3.99 4.44 -14.01
N ASN A 258 3.40 3.83 -12.99
CA ASN A 258 2.06 4.16 -12.52
C ASN A 258 2.00 4.51 -11.03
N MET A 259 3.15 4.50 -10.35
CA MET A 259 3.26 4.80 -8.93
C MET A 259 4.52 5.60 -8.64
N GLN A 260 4.46 6.50 -7.65
CA GLN A 260 5.60 7.17 -7.04
C GLN A 260 5.45 7.15 -5.52
N THR A 261 6.57 7.08 -4.79
CA THR A 261 6.57 7.07 -3.32
C THR A 261 7.89 7.58 -2.75
N SER A 262 7.86 8.12 -1.53
CA SER A 262 9.06 8.41 -0.75
C SER A 262 9.55 7.23 0.09
N LEU A 263 8.81 6.11 0.11
CA LEU A 263 9.25 4.91 0.82
C LEU A 263 10.40 4.22 0.09
N GLU A 264 11.49 3.96 0.81
CA GLU A 264 12.56 3.11 0.32
C GLU A 264 12.18 1.63 0.42
N PHE A 265 12.82 0.78 -0.37
CA PHE A 265 12.58 -0.66 -0.32
C PHE A 265 12.76 -1.25 1.08
N ASN A 266 13.81 -0.84 1.79
CA ASN A 266 14.08 -1.32 3.14
C ASN A 266 12.98 -0.92 4.13
N ASP A 267 12.40 0.26 3.97
CA ASP A 267 11.30 0.71 4.82
C ASP A 267 10.01 -0.05 4.52
N MET A 268 9.70 -0.32 3.25
CA MET A 268 8.58 -1.19 2.87
C MET A 268 8.70 -2.58 3.51
N VAL A 269 9.89 -3.16 3.51
CA VAL A 269 10.16 -4.47 4.16
C VAL A 269 9.97 -4.39 5.66
N LYS A 270 10.45 -3.33 6.31
CA LYS A 270 10.26 -3.13 7.77
C LYS A 270 8.79 -2.90 8.11
N ILE A 271 8.07 -2.08 7.33
CA ILE A 271 6.62 -1.86 7.49
C ILE A 271 5.88 -3.18 7.37
N PHE A 272 6.12 -3.97 6.33
CA PHE A 272 5.50 -5.28 6.17
C PHE A 272 5.76 -6.21 7.38
N ASN A 273 6.98 -6.23 7.89
CA ASN A 273 7.33 -7.12 9.01
C ASN A 273 6.80 -6.64 10.37
N ASN A 274 6.79 -5.32 10.61
CA ASN A 274 6.56 -4.75 11.93
C ASN A 274 5.16 -4.15 12.11
N TYR A 275 4.43 -3.79 11.02
CA TYR A 275 3.18 -3.04 11.09
C TYR A 275 2.00 -3.75 10.42
N ARG A 276 2.20 -4.95 9.84
CA ARG A 276 1.13 -5.63 9.08
C ARG A 276 -0.10 -5.97 9.91
N SER A 277 0.02 -6.09 11.23
CA SER A 277 -1.12 -6.32 12.12
C SER A 277 -2.14 -5.18 12.08
N ALA A 278 -1.66 -3.95 11.93
CA ALA A 278 -2.53 -2.78 11.79
C ALA A 278 -3.39 -2.80 10.51
N ALA A 279 -2.97 -3.52 9.45
CA ALA A 279 -3.75 -3.66 8.23
C ALA A 279 -5.09 -4.41 8.42
N GLY A 280 -5.20 -5.23 9.47
CA GLY A 280 -6.46 -5.89 9.85
C GLY A 280 -7.35 -5.05 10.79
N ASN A 281 -6.92 -3.86 11.19
CA ASN A 281 -7.61 -2.99 12.13
C ASN A 281 -7.57 -1.53 11.66
N ILE A 282 -8.22 -1.26 10.51
CA ILE A 282 -8.27 0.06 9.89
C ILE A 282 -9.56 0.77 10.26
N GLU A 283 -9.46 1.86 11.03
CA GLU A 283 -10.57 2.79 11.24
C GLU A 283 -10.70 3.71 10.03
N GLN A 284 -11.88 3.73 9.44
CA GLN A 284 -12.20 4.61 8.32
C GLN A 284 -12.90 5.87 8.84
N VAL A 285 -12.35 7.02 8.48
CA VAL A 285 -12.84 8.33 8.91
C VAL A 285 -13.07 9.20 7.67
N GLN A 286 -14.15 9.95 7.69
CA GLN A 286 -14.48 10.97 6.71
C GLN A 286 -14.23 12.34 7.31
N LEU A 287 -13.48 13.20 6.62
CA LEU A 287 -13.43 14.63 6.93
C LEU A 287 -14.68 15.29 6.36
N GLU A 288 -15.54 15.78 7.22
CA GLU A 288 -16.81 16.38 6.80
C GLU A 288 -16.63 17.86 6.44
N ALA A 289 -17.23 18.26 5.32
CA ALA A 289 -17.18 19.64 4.85
C ALA A 289 -18.57 20.11 4.44
N GLU A 290 -18.90 21.34 4.74
CA GLU A 290 -20.14 21.99 4.33
C GLU A 290 -19.97 22.59 2.92
N GLY A 291 -20.85 22.20 2.00
CA GLY A 291 -20.83 22.69 0.63
C GLY A 291 -21.26 24.16 0.54
N THR A 292 -20.48 24.99 -0.13
CA THR A 292 -20.80 26.39 -0.40
C THR A 292 -20.33 26.83 -1.78
N THR A 293 -20.86 27.93 -2.28
CA THR A 293 -20.43 28.54 -3.54
C THR A 293 -19.87 29.94 -3.27
N ILE A 294 -18.63 30.17 -3.64
CA ILE A 294 -17.92 31.44 -3.51
C ILE A 294 -17.52 31.88 -4.94
N ASP A 295 -17.97 33.06 -5.36
CA ASP A 295 -17.70 33.61 -6.70
C ASP A 295 -18.04 32.64 -7.85
N GLY A 296 -19.11 31.86 -7.70
CA GLY A 296 -19.58 30.90 -8.69
C GLY A 296 -18.83 29.56 -8.69
N ILE A 297 -17.87 29.37 -7.78
CA ILE A 297 -17.07 28.12 -7.62
C ILE A 297 -17.56 27.40 -6.37
N TYR A 298 -17.86 26.10 -6.50
CA TYR A 298 -18.20 25.24 -5.36
C TYR A 298 -16.96 24.90 -4.54
N TYR A 299 -17.10 24.97 -3.20
CA TYR A 299 -16.10 24.57 -2.22
C TYR A 299 -16.74 23.76 -1.08
N GLY A 300 -15.94 22.91 -0.45
CA GLY A 300 -16.25 22.32 0.85
C GLY A 300 -15.52 23.12 1.95
N ILE A 301 -16.26 23.65 2.89
CA ILE A 301 -15.70 24.32 4.09
C ILE A 301 -15.74 23.33 5.25
N VAL A 302 -14.59 22.98 5.78
CA VAL A 302 -14.50 22.14 6.98
C VAL A 302 -14.70 23.03 8.21
N PRO A 303 -15.68 22.74 9.09
CA PRO A 303 -15.84 23.47 10.33
C PRO A 303 -14.62 23.30 11.26
N ASP A 304 -14.28 24.33 12.02
CA ASP A 304 -13.13 24.32 12.95
C ASP A 304 -13.21 23.16 13.97
N GLU A 305 -14.41 22.83 14.44
CA GLU A 305 -14.64 21.70 15.34
C GLU A 305 -14.29 20.36 14.68
N GLU A 306 -14.69 20.17 13.43
CA GLU A 306 -14.40 18.98 12.65
C GLU A 306 -12.89 18.89 12.33
N MET A 307 -12.27 20.01 11.96
CA MET A 307 -10.83 20.07 11.75
C MET A 307 -10.07 19.66 13.02
N SER A 308 -10.46 20.22 14.17
CA SER A 308 -9.88 19.89 15.46
C SER A 308 -10.08 18.44 15.86
N ARG A 309 -11.27 17.88 15.58
CA ARG A 309 -11.58 16.46 15.82
C ARG A 309 -10.66 15.54 15.03
N VAL A 310 -10.53 15.77 13.73
CA VAL A 310 -9.73 14.90 12.85
C VAL A 310 -8.25 15.07 13.11
N SER A 311 -7.77 16.30 13.27
CA SER A 311 -6.37 16.57 13.65
C SER A 311 -6.02 15.90 14.98
N GLY A 312 -6.87 16.04 16.01
CA GLY A 312 -6.66 15.41 17.32
C GLY A 312 -6.60 13.88 17.23
N LEU A 313 -7.49 13.27 16.47
CA LEU A 313 -7.48 11.82 16.22
C LEU A 313 -6.17 11.34 15.58
N LEU A 314 -5.70 12.06 14.57
CA LEU A 314 -4.46 11.72 13.86
C LEU A 314 -3.23 11.94 14.75
N LYS A 315 -3.19 13.02 15.54
CA LYS A 315 -2.12 13.28 16.52
C LYS A 315 -2.05 12.20 17.58
N GLU A 316 -3.20 11.78 18.13
CA GLU A 316 -3.27 10.66 19.08
C GLU A 316 -2.68 9.37 18.47
N GLN A 317 -3.04 9.04 17.23
CA GLN A 317 -2.51 7.87 16.53
C GLN A 317 -1.00 7.97 16.26
N LEU A 318 -0.48 9.18 16.04
CA LEU A 318 0.95 9.45 15.82
C LEU A 318 1.74 9.59 17.13
N GLU A 319 1.07 9.56 18.29
CA GLU A 319 1.68 9.77 19.61
C GLU A 319 2.43 11.12 19.72
N ILE A 320 1.85 12.17 19.08
CA ILE A 320 2.37 13.55 19.10
C ILE A 320 1.35 14.50 19.76
N ASN A 321 1.84 15.69 20.24
CA ASN A 321 1.02 16.70 20.90
C ASN A 321 0.44 17.73 19.92
#